data_8905d1e99161fef7c5ef5df1533be996
#
_entry.id   8905d1e99161fef7c5ef5df1533be996
#
_cell.length_a   1.000
_cell.length_b   1.000
_cell.length_c   1.000
_cell.angle_alpha   90.00
_cell.angle_beta   90.00
_cell.angle_gamma   90.00
#
_symmetry.space_group_name_H-M   'P 1'
#
loop_
_entity.id
_entity.type
_entity.pdbx_description
1 polymer ?
#
loop_
_entity_poly.entity_id
_entity_poly.type
_entity_poly.pdbx_seq_one_letter_code
_entity_poly.pdbx_strand_id
1 'polypeptide(L)'
;ESEREELRAAGAWARDLLSANPNARIGIVCPDLESAPEQKGRLVREGLAPGWQFTGTGSADPVNLPYGRRLSEYPAIAIALLALRWIGQGLPGREVSLLLRSGVLVTGDAGARARLELRLRRFPDRAWTAGSLLAAVGGTPEAGEAAALVAVLSTVAEFSEAAEQRDSPVTCARRVDEFLAAIGWPGGESLDSTGYQLLNRWRELLNEFARVTSVQPVMRLSEAIARISSMAGDSIWQPDADAGPVQVLGLLEAAGLEFDHLWISGMDASQWPPPASPTPFLSNALQRTYAMPDGSPDQALEDARALLQRLVGTASDTVVSWARVRDDSELTPSPLLEHIDATDYEGPGDPGWTIRNAAGAASMETVRDDGAPAVGPDERVRGGAYTVQKQYVEPFRAFAEGRLGIRRPDPFNRGLSPGQRGDIVH
;
A
#
# COMPACT_ATOMS: atom_id res chain seq x y z
N GLU A 1 -24.11 7.64 -2.64
CA GLU A 1 -23.87 9.10 -2.44
C GLU A 1 -22.44 9.48 -2.85
N SER A 2 -21.41 8.74 -2.41
CA SER A 2 -20.00 8.98 -2.74
C SER A 2 -19.45 7.95 -3.73
N GLU A 3 -18.29 8.24 -4.35
CA GLU A 3 -17.56 7.28 -5.20
C GLU A 3 -17.24 5.97 -4.47
N ARG A 4 -16.94 6.05 -3.17
CA ARG A 4 -16.69 4.85 -2.36
C ARG A 4 -17.91 3.97 -2.20
N GLU A 5 -19.07 4.58 -2.03
CA GLU A 5 -20.36 3.87 -1.93
C GLU A 5 -20.77 3.31 -3.29
N GLU A 6 -20.51 4.04 -4.37
CA GLU A 6 -20.75 3.58 -5.74
C GLU A 6 -19.99 2.28 -6.04
N LEU A 7 -18.69 2.22 -5.74
CA LEU A 7 -17.88 1.01 -5.99
C LEU A 7 -18.27 -0.15 -5.07
N ARG A 8 -18.67 0.12 -3.82
CA ARG A 8 -19.23 -0.92 -2.94
C ARG A 8 -20.57 -1.44 -3.46
N ALA A 9 -21.40 -0.54 -3.99
CA ALA A 9 -22.67 -0.91 -4.61
C ALA A 9 -22.45 -1.82 -5.83
N ALA A 10 -21.49 -1.48 -6.70
CA ALA A 10 -21.09 -2.33 -7.82
C ALA A 10 -20.62 -3.72 -7.36
N GLY A 11 -19.84 -3.79 -6.28
CA GLY A 11 -19.43 -5.05 -5.68
C GLY A 11 -20.58 -5.87 -5.10
N ALA A 12 -21.53 -5.24 -4.41
CA ALA A 12 -22.71 -5.90 -3.88
C ALA A 12 -23.65 -6.42 -4.99
N TRP A 13 -23.84 -5.63 -6.03
CA TRP A 13 -24.58 -6.04 -7.22
C TRP A 13 -23.94 -7.28 -7.88
N ALA A 14 -22.60 -7.29 -8.02
CA ALA A 14 -21.89 -8.44 -8.53
C ALA A 14 -22.06 -9.69 -7.65
N ARG A 15 -22.09 -9.55 -6.32
CA ARG A 15 -22.36 -10.64 -5.38
C ARG A 15 -23.75 -11.24 -5.61
N ASP A 16 -24.76 -10.38 -5.77
CA ASP A 16 -26.12 -10.82 -5.94
C ASP A 16 -26.29 -11.59 -7.27
N LEU A 17 -25.64 -11.14 -8.34
CA LEU A 17 -25.58 -11.85 -9.62
C LEU A 17 -24.86 -13.20 -9.51
N LEU A 18 -23.70 -13.25 -8.86
CA LEU A 18 -22.95 -14.50 -8.65
C LEU A 18 -23.71 -15.49 -7.76
N SER A 19 -24.52 -14.99 -6.84
CA SER A 19 -25.40 -15.84 -6.02
C SER A 19 -26.46 -16.52 -6.86
N ALA A 20 -26.94 -15.86 -7.92
CA ALA A 20 -27.91 -16.43 -8.88
C ALA A 20 -27.23 -17.29 -9.96
N ASN A 21 -26.07 -16.87 -10.46
CA ASN A 21 -25.27 -17.59 -11.45
C ASN A 21 -23.76 -17.52 -11.11
N PRO A 22 -23.20 -18.56 -10.46
CA PRO A 22 -21.79 -18.56 -10.06
C PRO A 22 -20.79 -18.50 -11.23
N ASN A 23 -21.23 -18.77 -12.45
CA ASN A 23 -20.38 -18.75 -13.66
C ASN A 23 -20.53 -17.45 -14.46
N ALA A 24 -21.30 -16.47 -13.99
CA ALA A 24 -21.48 -15.21 -14.67
C ALA A 24 -20.15 -14.45 -14.79
N ARG A 25 -19.86 -13.92 -15.97
CA ARG A 25 -18.72 -13.03 -16.23
C ARG A 25 -19.17 -11.60 -15.99
N ILE A 26 -18.63 -10.97 -14.96
CA ILE A 26 -19.05 -9.63 -14.53
C ILE A 26 -17.89 -8.66 -14.74
N GLY A 27 -18.15 -7.57 -15.48
CA GLY A 27 -17.23 -6.45 -15.62
C GLY A 27 -17.66 -5.27 -14.74
N ILE A 28 -16.70 -4.66 -14.04
CA ILE A 28 -16.85 -3.36 -13.36
C ILE A 28 -15.83 -2.41 -13.96
N VAL A 29 -16.32 -1.40 -14.67
CA VAL A 29 -15.48 -0.45 -15.39
C VAL A 29 -15.35 0.84 -14.59
N CYS A 30 -14.10 1.28 -14.38
CA CYS A 30 -13.77 2.52 -13.71
C CYS A 30 -12.96 3.40 -14.68
N PRO A 31 -13.46 4.58 -15.13
CA PRO A 31 -12.77 5.43 -16.08
C PRO A 31 -11.36 5.85 -15.66
N ASP A 32 -11.17 6.13 -14.38
CA ASP A 32 -9.90 6.57 -13.80
C ASP A 32 -9.25 5.47 -12.94
N LEU A 33 -9.40 4.21 -13.31
CA LEU A 33 -8.85 3.07 -12.55
C LEU A 33 -7.36 3.23 -12.25
N GLU A 34 -6.60 3.81 -13.18
CA GLU A 34 -5.14 4.02 -13.05
C GLU A 34 -4.74 4.91 -11.86
N SER A 35 -5.62 5.81 -11.43
CA SER A 35 -5.31 6.74 -10.34
C SER A 35 -5.13 6.03 -8.99
N ALA A 36 -5.93 4.98 -8.71
CA ALA A 36 -5.91 4.25 -7.45
C ALA A 36 -6.47 2.81 -7.62
N PRO A 37 -5.85 1.95 -8.44
CA PRO A 37 -6.42 0.66 -8.82
C PRO A 37 -6.71 -0.24 -7.60
N GLU A 38 -5.81 -0.27 -6.63
CA GLU A 38 -5.97 -1.08 -5.44
C GLU A 38 -7.06 -0.60 -4.49
N GLN A 39 -7.17 0.72 -4.31
CA GLN A 39 -8.22 1.28 -3.49
C GLN A 39 -9.58 0.97 -4.09
N LYS A 40 -9.72 1.11 -5.41
CA LYS A 40 -10.96 0.80 -6.12
C LYS A 40 -11.28 -0.68 -6.09
N GLY A 41 -10.31 -1.54 -6.38
CA GLY A 41 -10.46 -2.99 -6.24
C GLY A 41 -10.83 -3.42 -4.82
N ARG A 42 -10.27 -2.76 -3.79
CA ARG A 42 -10.64 -3.01 -2.39
C ARG A 42 -12.10 -2.64 -2.11
N LEU A 43 -12.57 -1.50 -2.60
CA LEU A 43 -13.96 -1.07 -2.40
C LEU A 43 -14.95 -2.03 -3.07
N VAL A 44 -14.64 -2.51 -4.27
CA VAL A 44 -15.42 -3.55 -4.94
C VAL A 44 -15.43 -4.84 -4.10
N ARG A 45 -14.27 -5.28 -3.56
CA ARG A 45 -14.20 -6.46 -2.68
C ARG A 45 -15.02 -6.28 -1.39
N GLU A 46 -15.01 -5.08 -0.81
CA GLU A 46 -15.82 -4.76 0.38
C GLU A 46 -17.32 -4.95 0.11
N GLY A 47 -17.79 -4.64 -1.09
CA GLY A 47 -19.17 -4.87 -1.52
C GLY A 47 -19.45 -6.34 -1.86
N LEU A 48 -18.55 -6.97 -2.62
CA LEU A 48 -18.69 -8.34 -3.11
C LEU A 48 -18.61 -9.37 -1.98
N ALA A 49 -17.63 -9.27 -1.12
CA ALA A 49 -17.36 -10.20 -0.02
C ALA A 49 -17.08 -9.43 1.27
N PRO A 50 -18.11 -8.88 1.94
CA PRO A 50 -17.92 -8.16 3.20
C PRO A 50 -17.21 -9.05 4.22
N GLY A 51 -16.14 -8.51 4.82
CA GLY A 51 -15.31 -9.27 5.78
C GLY A 51 -14.24 -10.16 5.15
N TRP A 52 -13.98 -10.05 3.86
CA TRP A 52 -12.94 -10.81 3.15
C TRP A 52 -11.55 -10.74 3.84
N GLN A 53 -11.26 -9.65 4.56
CA GLN A 53 -10.02 -9.50 5.31
C GLN A 53 -9.87 -10.51 6.47
N PHE A 54 -10.98 -11.10 6.91
CA PHE A 54 -11.02 -12.06 8.02
C PHE A 54 -11.15 -13.52 7.53
N THR A 55 -11.37 -13.73 6.22
CA THR A 55 -11.31 -15.06 5.63
C THR A 55 -9.86 -15.46 5.47
N GLY A 56 -9.47 -16.64 5.98
CA GLY A 56 -8.08 -17.11 5.94
C GLY A 56 -7.53 -17.17 4.50
N THR A 57 -6.21 -17.17 4.37
CA THR A 57 -5.39 -17.08 3.16
C THR A 57 -5.60 -18.19 2.10
N GLY A 58 -6.67 -18.95 2.15
CA GLY A 58 -6.91 -20.11 1.25
C GLY A 58 -8.01 -19.93 0.19
N SER A 59 -8.72 -18.82 0.17
CA SER A 59 -9.77 -18.57 -0.84
C SER A 59 -9.20 -17.73 -1.99
N ALA A 60 -9.38 -18.19 -3.23
CA ALA A 60 -9.06 -17.40 -4.42
C ALA A 60 -9.77 -16.05 -4.37
N ASP A 61 -9.06 -14.96 -4.72
CA ASP A 61 -9.64 -13.63 -4.79
C ASP A 61 -10.74 -13.61 -5.86
N PRO A 62 -11.98 -13.32 -5.51
CA PRO A 62 -13.07 -13.30 -6.49
C PRO A 62 -13.00 -12.10 -7.43
N VAL A 63 -12.15 -11.11 -7.12
CA VAL A 63 -11.94 -9.90 -7.92
C VAL A 63 -10.61 -9.97 -8.65
N ASN A 64 -10.68 -10.02 -9.97
CA ASN A 64 -9.52 -9.84 -10.83
C ASN A 64 -9.34 -8.35 -11.14
N LEU A 65 -8.17 -7.84 -10.79
CA LEU A 65 -7.75 -6.48 -11.11
C LEU A 65 -6.54 -6.58 -12.05
N PRO A 66 -6.71 -6.48 -13.37
CA PRO A 66 -5.62 -6.65 -14.35
C PRO A 66 -4.64 -5.46 -14.37
N TYR A 67 -4.51 -4.80 -13.25
CA TYR A 67 -3.57 -3.70 -13.05
C TYR A 67 -2.35 -4.22 -12.29
N GLY A 68 -1.24 -4.38 -13.01
CA GLY A 68 0.03 -4.67 -12.38
C GLY A 68 0.49 -3.51 -11.50
N ARG A 69 1.21 -3.83 -10.44
CA ARG A 69 1.91 -2.84 -9.61
C ARG A 69 3.35 -2.72 -10.08
N ARG A 70 3.99 -1.62 -9.72
CA ARG A 70 5.45 -1.53 -9.83
C ARG A 70 6.06 -2.63 -8.99
N LEU A 71 7.05 -3.33 -9.54
CA LEU A 71 7.70 -4.44 -8.83
C LEU A 71 8.25 -4.00 -7.47
N SER A 72 8.74 -2.75 -7.37
CA SER A 72 9.21 -2.13 -6.13
C SER A 72 8.15 -1.95 -5.04
N GLU A 73 6.85 -2.00 -5.37
CA GLU A 73 5.73 -1.81 -4.43
C GLU A 73 5.28 -3.11 -3.75
N TYR A 74 5.72 -4.25 -4.26
CA TYR A 74 5.47 -5.53 -3.60
C TYR A 74 6.27 -5.63 -2.29
N PRO A 75 5.62 -5.97 -1.16
CA PRO A 75 6.25 -5.92 0.15
C PRO A 75 7.60 -6.65 0.24
N ALA A 76 7.71 -7.84 -0.34
CA ALA A 76 8.96 -8.60 -0.34
C ALA A 76 10.08 -7.87 -1.11
N ILE A 77 9.76 -7.27 -2.26
CA ILE A 77 10.72 -6.51 -3.06
C ILE A 77 11.06 -5.17 -2.40
N ALA A 78 10.07 -4.46 -1.86
CA ALA A 78 10.30 -3.21 -1.14
C ALA A 78 11.28 -3.39 0.03
N ILE A 79 11.14 -4.47 0.77
CA ILE A 79 12.05 -4.84 1.85
C ILE A 79 13.45 -5.23 1.32
N ALA A 80 13.54 -5.99 0.22
CA ALA A 80 14.81 -6.30 -0.41
C ALA A 80 15.55 -5.02 -0.84
N LEU A 81 14.86 -4.10 -1.53
CA LEU A 81 15.41 -2.82 -1.96
C LEU A 81 15.83 -1.94 -0.77
N LEU A 82 15.06 -1.95 0.31
CA LEU A 82 15.42 -1.24 1.54
C LEU A 82 16.69 -1.81 2.18
N ALA A 83 16.81 -3.13 2.26
CA ALA A 83 18.01 -3.79 2.77
C ALA A 83 19.24 -3.53 1.88
N LEU A 84 19.08 -3.55 0.55
CA LEU A 84 20.12 -3.21 -0.40
C LEU A 84 20.58 -1.75 -0.27
N ARG A 85 19.64 -0.82 -0.07
CA ARG A 85 19.97 0.59 0.16
C ARG A 85 20.82 0.79 1.43
N TRP A 86 20.62 -0.07 2.44
CA TRP A 86 21.40 -0.03 3.67
C TRP A 86 22.88 -0.34 3.47
N ILE A 87 23.24 -1.09 2.43
CA ILE A 87 24.63 -1.35 2.05
C ILE A 87 25.35 -0.04 1.67
N GLY A 88 24.70 0.80 0.85
CA GLY A 88 25.30 2.02 0.30
C GLY A 88 25.27 3.22 1.23
N GLN A 89 24.37 3.23 2.21
CA GLN A 89 24.16 4.40 3.08
C GLN A 89 23.50 4.02 4.40
N GLY A 90 23.59 4.89 5.41
CA GLY A 90 22.83 4.73 6.64
C GLY A 90 21.33 4.89 6.39
N LEU A 91 20.50 4.15 7.12
CA LEU A 91 19.04 4.29 7.08
C LEU A 91 18.52 5.04 8.31
N PRO A 92 17.48 5.86 8.17
CA PRO A 92 16.76 6.43 9.32
C PRO A 92 16.25 5.32 10.26
N GLY A 93 16.20 5.61 11.55
CA GLY A 93 15.75 4.63 12.55
C GLY A 93 14.38 4.01 12.25
N ARG A 94 13.45 4.78 11.66
CA ARG A 94 12.14 4.29 11.22
C ARG A 94 12.23 3.21 10.12
N GLU A 95 13.19 3.32 9.21
CA GLU A 95 13.40 2.35 8.13
C GLU A 95 14.12 1.10 8.63
N VAL A 96 15.10 1.25 9.50
CA VAL A 96 15.69 0.10 10.21
C VAL A 96 14.64 -0.63 11.05
N SER A 97 13.77 0.09 11.73
CA SER A 97 12.62 -0.47 12.46
C SER A 97 11.71 -1.28 11.55
N LEU A 98 11.46 -0.82 10.32
CA LEU A 98 10.68 -1.57 9.33
C LEU A 98 11.37 -2.89 8.95
N LEU A 99 12.67 -2.88 8.68
CA LEU A 99 13.45 -4.09 8.42
C LEU A 99 13.41 -5.09 9.58
N LEU A 100 13.57 -4.62 10.82
CA LEU A 100 13.53 -5.47 12.01
C LEU A 100 12.16 -6.11 12.26
N ARG A 101 11.08 -5.44 11.88
CA ARG A 101 9.71 -5.95 12.00
C ARG A 101 9.29 -6.82 10.82
N SER A 102 9.96 -6.70 9.68
CA SER A 102 9.69 -7.58 8.55
C SER A 102 10.12 -9.01 8.89
N GLY A 103 9.39 -10.00 8.39
CA GLY A 103 9.75 -11.42 8.52
C GLY A 103 11.01 -11.81 7.73
N VAL A 104 11.65 -10.87 7.06
CA VAL A 104 12.75 -11.09 6.12
C VAL A 104 14.09 -11.23 6.81
N LEU A 105 14.34 -10.43 7.85
CA LEU A 105 15.53 -10.63 8.68
C LEU A 105 15.25 -11.77 9.67
N VAL A 106 15.26 -13.01 9.19
CA VAL A 106 15.01 -14.20 10.01
C VAL A 106 16.19 -14.43 10.94
N THR A 107 16.17 -13.69 12.03
CA THR A 107 17.03 -14.00 13.18
C THR A 107 16.17 -14.75 14.19
N GLY A 108 16.61 -15.89 14.67
CA GLY A 108 15.83 -16.80 15.52
C GLY A 108 15.24 -16.21 16.80
N ASP A 109 15.61 -14.97 17.20
CA ASP A 109 15.09 -14.30 18.39
C ASP A 109 14.26 -13.06 18.06
N ALA A 110 12.94 -13.24 18.04
CA ALA A 110 11.98 -12.15 17.89
C ALA A 110 12.06 -11.14 19.06
N GLY A 111 12.42 -11.60 20.27
CA GLY A 111 12.57 -10.74 21.44
C GLY A 111 13.75 -9.78 21.31
N ALA A 112 14.90 -10.23 20.80
CA ALA A 112 16.05 -9.37 20.57
C ALA A 112 15.75 -8.30 19.51
N ARG A 113 15.08 -8.67 18.42
CA ARG A 113 14.62 -7.71 17.38
C ARG A 113 13.67 -6.66 17.96
N ALA A 114 12.69 -7.08 18.74
CA ALA A 114 11.73 -6.19 19.38
C ALA A 114 12.40 -5.20 20.34
N ARG A 115 13.35 -5.67 21.19
CA ARG A 115 14.11 -4.81 22.10
C ARG A 115 14.94 -3.77 21.35
N LEU A 116 15.61 -4.16 20.27
CA LEU A 116 16.38 -3.23 19.44
C LEU A 116 15.44 -2.21 18.76
N GLU A 117 14.34 -2.65 18.21
CA GLU A 117 13.33 -1.81 17.56
C GLU A 117 12.81 -0.74 18.53
N LEU A 118 12.47 -1.10 19.76
CA LEU A 118 12.03 -0.16 20.81
C LEU A 118 13.09 0.90 21.14
N ARG A 119 14.37 0.55 21.09
CA ARG A 119 15.46 1.54 21.26
C ARG A 119 15.54 2.52 20.10
N LEU A 120 15.37 2.04 18.87
CA LEU A 120 15.43 2.87 17.66
C LEU A 120 14.30 3.90 17.61
N ARG A 121 13.14 3.61 18.18
CA ARG A 121 12.01 4.57 18.27
C ARG A 121 12.35 5.88 18.99
N ARG A 122 13.38 5.86 19.85
CA ARG A 122 13.84 7.07 20.53
C ARG A 122 14.60 8.02 19.61
N PHE A 123 15.06 7.52 18.45
CA PHE A 123 15.90 8.26 17.49
C PHE A 123 15.42 7.97 16.06
N PRO A 124 14.17 8.32 15.70
CA PRO A 124 13.55 7.89 14.46
C PRO A 124 14.26 8.44 13.21
N ASP A 125 14.78 9.64 13.29
CA ASP A 125 15.44 10.35 12.17
C ASP A 125 16.95 10.20 12.14
N ARG A 126 17.56 9.61 13.18
CA ARG A 126 18.99 9.32 13.18
C ARG A 126 19.31 8.28 12.12
N ALA A 127 20.29 8.58 11.28
CA ALA A 127 20.82 7.60 10.33
C ALA A 127 21.69 6.55 11.05
N TRP A 128 21.37 5.28 10.77
CA TRP A 128 22.10 4.13 11.31
C TRP A 128 22.75 3.35 10.19
N THR A 129 24.07 3.22 10.25
CA THR A 129 24.79 2.21 9.46
C THR A 129 24.75 0.87 10.20
N ALA A 130 24.95 -0.24 9.48
CA ALA A 130 25.02 -1.56 10.11
C ALA A 130 26.12 -1.62 11.18
N GLY A 131 27.30 -1.03 10.94
CA GLY A 131 28.38 -0.94 11.92
C GLY A 131 28.00 -0.15 13.17
N SER A 132 27.32 1.00 13.04
CA SER A 132 26.88 1.79 14.20
C SER A 132 25.79 1.06 15.00
N LEU A 133 24.96 0.28 14.34
CA LEU A 133 23.94 -0.53 15.02
C LEU A 133 24.56 -1.74 15.72
N LEU A 134 25.53 -2.41 15.09
CA LEU A 134 26.34 -3.47 15.71
C LEU A 134 26.99 -3.01 17.00
N ALA A 135 27.63 -1.84 16.97
CA ALA A 135 28.26 -1.25 18.18
C ALA A 135 27.22 -0.98 19.29
N ALA A 136 26.01 -0.53 18.89
CA ALA A 136 24.92 -0.29 19.83
C ALA A 136 24.34 -1.57 20.44
N VAL A 137 24.34 -2.69 19.72
CA VAL A 137 23.88 -4.01 20.19
C VAL A 137 24.97 -4.70 21.02
N GLY A 138 26.21 -4.67 20.55
CA GLY A 138 27.34 -5.38 21.19
C GLY A 138 27.70 -4.88 22.59
N GLY A 139 27.32 -3.65 22.95
CA GLY A 139 27.50 -3.08 24.29
C GLY A 139 26.40 -3.44 25.30
N THR A 140 25.50 -4.36 25.00
CA THR A 140 24.37 -4.71 25.87
C THR A 140 24.55 -6.10 26.49
N PRO A 141 24.05 -6.33 27.72
CA PRO A 141 24.09 -7.65 28.38
C PRO A 141 23.40 -8.76 27.57
N GLU A 142 22.49 -8.39 26.66
CA GLU A 142 21.69 -9.29 25.84
C GLU A 142 22.37 -9.67 24.51
N ALA A 143 23.64 -9.28 24.30
CA ALA A 143 24.37 -9.56 23.05
C ALA A 143 24.46 -11.07 22.73
N GLY A 144 24.51 -11.93 23.76
CA GLY A 144 24.50 -13.38 23.59
C GLY A 144 23.17 -13.93 23.08
N GLU A 145 22.04 -13.35 23.51
CA GLU A 145 20.69 -13.71 23.01
C GLU A 145 20.44 -13.17 21.62
N ALA A 146 21.20 -12.17 21.19
CA ALA A 146 21.07 -11.51 19.87
C ALA A 146 22.07 -12.04 18.83
N ALA A 147 22.73 -13.19 19.04
CA ALA A 147 23.80 -13.67 18.17
C ALA A 147 23.42 -13.76 16.69
N ALA A 148 22.21 -14.25 16.38
CA ALA A 148 21.73 -14.31 14.99
C ALA A 148 21.50 -12.92 14.38
N LEU A 149 21.01 -11.95 15.15
CA LEU A 149 20.88 -10.56 14.72
C LEU A 149 22.25 -9.91 14.48
N VAL A 150 23.22 -10.17 15.37
CA VAL A 150 24.60 -9.70 15.21
C VAL A 150 25.21 -10.25 13.93
N ALA A 151 25.00 -11.55 13.61
CA ALA A 151 25.48 -12.15 12.37
C ALA A 151 24.92 -11.46 11.13
N VAL A 152 23.61 -11.19 11.08
CA VAL A 152 22.97 -10.45 9.96
C VAL A 152 23.53 -9.03 9.84
N LEU A 153 23.68 -8.30 10.96
CA LEU A 153 24.22 -6.95 10.95
C LEU A 153 25.69 -6.94 10.51
N SER A 154 26.49 -7.98 10.87
CA SER A 154 27.86 -8.16 10.40
C SER A 154 27.90 -8.36 8.89
N THR A 155 27.02 -9.20 8.35
CA THR A 155 26.88 -9.39 6.90
C THR A 155 26.58 -8.06 6.19
N VAL A 156 25.62 -7.27 6.70
CA VAL A 156 25.33 -5.95 6.10
C VAL A 156 26.56 -5.02 6.17
N ALA A 157 27.31 -5.05 7.27
CA ALA A 157 28.51 -4.23 7.42
C ALA A 157 29.62 -4.65 6.42
N GLU A 158 29.87 -5.95 6.24
CA GLU A 158 30.83 -6.48 5.27
C GLU A 158 30.48 -6.08 3.83
N PHE A 159 29.22 -6.20 3.44
CA PHE A 159 28.76 -5.75 2.12
C PHE A 159 28.85 -4.22 1.97
N SER A 160 28.66 -3.46 3.05
CA SER A 160 28.80 -2.00 3.04
C SER A 160 30.25 -1.56 2.79
N GLU A 161 31.25 -2.27 3.33
CA GLU A 161 32.68 -2.03 3.06
C GLU A 161 33.01 -2.26 1.58
N ALA A 162 32.32 -3.21 0.95
CA ALA A 162 32.48 -3.53 -0.49
C ALA A 162 31.63 -2.64 -1.42
N ALA A 163 30.82 -1.70 -0.91
CA ALA A 163 29.87 -0.91 -1.72
C ALA A 163 30.52 -0.09 -2.83
N GLU A 164 31.73 0.40 -2.59
CA GLU A 164 32.51 1.19 -3.56
C GLU A 164 33.38 0.33 -4.49
N GLN A 165 33.41 -0.99 -4.28
CA GLN A 165 34.15 -1.89 -5.15
C GLN A 165 33.52 -1.90 -6.55
N ARG A 166 34.39 -1.89 -7.56
CA ARG A 166 34.01 -1.89 -8.96
C ARG A 166 34.07 -3.28 -9.54
N ASP A 167 32.95 -3.69 -10.11
CA ASP A 167 32.80 -5.01 -10.74
C ASP A 167 31.94 -4.92 -12.01
N SER A 168 31.87 -6.02 -12.76
CA SER A 168 30.91 -6.11 -13.87
C SER A 168 29.45 -6.14 -13.35
N PRO A 169 28.48 -5.65 -14.12
CA PRO A 169 27.05 -5.77 -13.78
C PRO A 169 26.63 -7.20 -13.42
N VAL A 170 27.17 -8.21 -14.11
CA VAL A 170 26.94 -9.62 -13.79
C VAL A 170 27.41 -9.97 -12.38
N THR A 171 28.60 -9.53 -12.01
CA THR A 171 29.14 -9.77 -10.66
C THR A 171 28.34 -8.99 -9.60
N CYS A 172 27.93 -7.75 -9.91
CA CYS A 172 27.07 -6.97 -9.02
C CYS A 172 25.70 -7.65 -8.81
N ALA A 173 25.05 -8.15 -9.86
CA ALA A 173 23.78 -8.89 -9.76
C ALA A 173 23.91 -10.12 -8.85
N ARG A 174 24.99 -10.89 -9.02
CA ARG A 174 25.27 -12.06 -8.16
C ARG A 174 25.48 -11.64 -6.71
N ARG A 175 26.25 -10.57 -6.44
CA ARG A 175 26.45 -10.05 -5.08
C ARG A 175 25.15 -9.59 -4.43
N VAL A 176 24.24 -8.98 -5.19
CA VAL A 176 22.91 -8.61 -4.71
C VAL A 176 22.13 -9.85 -4.28
N ASP A 177 22.14 -10.91 -5.09
CA ASP A 177 21.46 -12.16 -4.74
C ASP A 177 22.11 -12.85 -3.53
N GLU A 178 23.44 -12.93 -3.49
CA GLU A 178 24.22 -13.45 -2.35
C GLU A 178 23.90 -12.69 -1.04
N PHE A 179 23.85 -11.36 -1.09
CA PHE A 179 23.50 -10.55 0.05
C PHE A 179 22.09 -10.83 0.56
N LEU A 180 21.10 -10.82 -0.33
CA LEU A 180 19.71 -11.07 0.04
C LEU A 180 19.53 -12.48 0.63
N ALA A 181 20.18 -13.47 0.07
CA ALA A 181 20.20 -14.83 0.64
C ALA A 181 20.85 -14.87 2.03
N ALA A 182 21.98 -14.17 2.22
CA ALA A 182 22.73 -14.14 3.48
C ALA A 182 21.95 -13.48 4.63
N ILE A 183 21.10 -12.49 4.32
CA ILE A 183 20.21 -11.86 5.32
C ILE A 183 18.90 -12.63 5.52
N GLY A 184 18.69 -13.75 4.80
CA GLY A 184 17.52 -14.61 4.93
C GLY A 184 16.30 -14.19 4.11
N TRP A 185 16.47 -13.29 3.12
CA TRP A 185 15.38 -12.92 2.21
C TRP A 185 15.06 -14.08 1.24
N PRO A 186 13.79 -14.36 0.95
CA PRO A 186 12.57 -13.57 1.21
C PRO A 186 11.90 -13.83 2.57
N GLY A 187 12.44 -14.68 3.40
CA GLY A 187 11.91 -15.06 4.71
C GLY A 187 11.80 -16.58 4.86
N GLY A 188 11.50 -17.03 6.09
CA GLY A 188 11.43 -18.47 6.44
C GLY A 188 10.06 -19.12 6.24
N GLU A 189 9.03 -18.40 5.82
CA GLU A 189 7.71 -18.95 5.57
C GLU A 189 7.64 -19.60 4.18
N SER A 190 6.78 -20.63 4.04
CA SER A 190 6.53 -21.23 2.74
C SER A 190 5.89 -20.21 1.81
N LEU A 191 6.51 -19.99 0.67
CA LEU A 191 5.96 -19.09 -0.35
C LEU A 191 4.69 -19.70 -0.96
N ASP A 192 3.66 -18.89 -1.08
CA ASP A 192 2.52 -19.20 -1.93
C ASP A 192 2.87 -19.09 -3.42
N SER A 193 1.93 -19.40 -4.30
CA SER A 193 2.13 -19.32 -5.75
C SER A 193 2.54 -17.91 -6.20
N THR A 194 1.92 -16.88 -5.63
CA THR A 194 2.20 -15.47 -5.93
C THR A 194 3.62 -15.08 -5.50
N GLY A 195 4.04 -15.47 -4.30
CA GLY A 195 5.39 -15.23 -3.79
C GLY A 195 6.45 -15.91 -4.65
N TYR A 196 6.20 -17.14 -5.12
CA TYR A 196 7.10 -17.83 -6.04
C TYR A 196 7.26 -17.13 -7.39
N GLN A 197 6.14 -16.70 -7.99
CA GLN A 197 6.14 -15.93 -9.23
C GLN A 197 6.88 -14.59 -9.07
N LEU A 198 6.67 -13.90 -7.93
CA LEU A 198 7.34 -12.64 -7.61
C LEU A 198 8.86 -12.81 -7.54
N LEU A 199 9.35 -13.88 -6.90
CA LEU A 199 10.77 -14.18 -6.84
C LEU A 199 11.36 -14.50 -8.21
N ASN A 200 10.63 -15.20 -9.07
CA ASN A 200 11.07 -15.45 -10.43
C ASN A 200 11.18 -14.14 -11.21
N ARG A 201 10.20 -13.23 -11.08
CA ARG A 201 10.26 -11.91 -11.71
C ARG A 201 11.46 -11.09 -11.20
N TRP A 202 11.75 -11.14 -9.90
CA TRP A 202 12.96 -10.52 -9.34
C TRP A 202 14.24 -11.05 -9.97
N ARG A 203 14.38 -12.38 -10.13
CA ARG A 203 15.54 -12.99 -10.78
C ARG A 203 15.67 -12.60 -12.25
N GLU A 204 14.55 -12.50 -12.95
CA GLU A 204 14.51 -12.00 -14.34
C GLU A 204 15.03 -10.56 -14.40
N LEU A 205 14.59 -9.68 -13.49
CA LEU A 205 15.07 -8.30 -13.41
C LEU A 205 16.59 -8.23 -13.15
N LEU A 206 17.14 -9.08 -12.28
CA LEU A 206 18.58 -9.17 -12.08
C LEU A 206 19.30 -9.65 -13.35
N ASN A 207 18.73 -10.58 -14.11
CA ASN A 207 19.27 -11.02 -15.39
C ASN A 207 19.17 -9.91 -16.47
N GLU A 208 18.10 -9.14 -16.50
CA GLU A 208 17.96 -7.96 -17.36
C GLU A 208 19.03 -6.92 -17.03
N PHE A 209 19.23 -6.63 -15.74
CA PHE A 209 20.29 -5.74 -15.26
C PHE A 209 21.68 -6.25 -15.68
N ALA A 210 21.96 -7.53 -15.56
CA ALA A 210 23.25 -8.13 -15.94
C ALA A 210 23.61 -7.88 -17.43
N ARG A 211 22.63 -7.75 -18.32
CA ARG A 211 22.83 -7.44 -19.76
C ARG A 211 23.41 -6.02 -19.99
N VAL A 212 23.32 -5.14 -18.99
CA VAL A 212 23.95 -3.80 -19.07
C VAL A 212 25.47 -3.89 -19.25
N THR A 213 26.09 -5.02 -18.97
CA THR A 213 27.52 -5.29 -19.19
C THR A 213 27.98 -4.93 -20.60
N SER A 214 27.13 -5.07 -21.61
CA SER A 214 27.45 -4.72 -23.01
C SER A 214 27.66 -3.20 -23.24
N VAL A 215 27.07 -2.35 -22.39
CA VAL A 215 27.14 -0.89 -22.50
C VAL A 215 28.05 -0.30 -21.43
N GLN A 216 27.97 -0.81 -20.22
CA GLN A 216 28.76 -0.38 -19.07
C GLN A 216 29.43 -1.59 -18.41
N PRO A 217 30.68 -1.91 -18.81
CA PRO A 217 31.34 -3.15 -18.41
C PRO A 217 31.73 -3.17 -16.92
N VAL A 218 31.87 -2.02 -16.28
CA VAL A 218 32.28 -1.89 -14.88
C VAL A 218 31.51 -0.78 -14.19
N MET A 219 31.00 -1.05 -12.99
CA MET A 219 30.30 -0.10 -12.12
C MET A 219 30.55 -0.40 -10.64
N ARG A 220 30.23 0.53 -9.76
CA ARG A 220 30.25 0.30 -8.31
C ARG A 220 29.01 -0.50 -7.89
N LEU A 221 29.12 -1.26 -6.80
CA LEU A 221 27.94 -1.98 -6.25
C LEU A 221 26.83 -1.00 -5.85
N SER A 222 27.18 0.17 -5.30
CA SER A 222 26.21 1.22 -4.97
C SER A 222 25.45 1.74 -6.21
N GLU A 223 26.15 1.91 -7.34
CA GLU A 223 25.54 2.31 -8.63
C GLU A 223 24.62 1.21 -9.17
N ALA A 224 25.05 -0.06 -9.04
CA ALA A 224 24.26 -1.22 -9.44
C ALA A 224 22.93 -1.31 -8.64
N ILE A 225 23.00 -1.14 -7.31
CA ILE A 225 21.82 -1.15 -6.43
C ILE A 225 20.83 -0.02 -6.82
N ALA A 226 21.33 1.19 -7.08
CA ALA A 226 20.50 2.31 -7.51
C ALA A 226 19.80 2.00 -8.85
N ARG A 227 20.51 1.40 -9.81
CA ARG A 227 19.95 1.03 -11.09
C ARG A 227 18.92 -0.10 -11.00
N ILE A 228 19.19 -1.13 -10.22
CA ILE A 228 18.24 -2.22 -9.95
C ILE A 228 16.97 -1.66 -9.29
N SER A 229 17.12 -0.72 -8.34
CA SER A 229 15.99 -0.06 -7.70
C SER A 229 15.13 0.74 -8.69
N SER A 230 15.78 1.48 -9.61
CA SER A 230 15.08 2.19 -10.69
C SER A 230 14.34 1.21 -11.61
N MET A 231 15.00 0.14 -12.06
CA MET A 231 14.38 -0.88 -12.92
C MET A 231 13.17 -1.54 -12.23
N ALA A 232 13.24 -1.82 -10.93
CA ALA A 232 12.12 -2.33 -10.17
C ALA A 232 10.97 -1.31 -10.04
N GLY A 233 11.30 -0.01 -9.95
CA GLY A 233 10.32 1.08 -9.95
C GLY A 233 9.63 1.29 -11.31
N ASP A 234 10.31 0.99 -12.40
CA ASP A 234 9.79 1.15 -13.76
C ASP A 234 9.09 -0.13 -14.28
N SER A 235 9.37 -1.28 -13.67
CA SER A 235 8.79 -2.58 -14.06
C SER A 235 7.40 -2.75 -13.45
N ILE A 236 6.37 -2.74 -14.28
CA ILE A 236 5.03 -3.14 -13.87
C ILE A 236 4.93 -4.67 -13.97
N TRP A 237 4.44 -5.29 -12.92
CA TRP A 237 4.26 -6.73 -12.86
C TRP A 237 2.95 -7.10 -12.18
N GLN A 238 2.38 -8.20 -12.61
CA GLN A 238 1.17 -8.80 -12.05
C GLN A 238 1.38 -10.30 -11.95
N PRO A 239 1.00 -10.95 -10.82
CA PRO A 239 0.99 -12.40 -10.75
C PRO A 239 -0.04 -12.99 -11.71
N ASP A 240 0.30 -14.12 -12.32
CA ASP A 240 -0.67 -14.95 -13.01
C ASP A 240 -1.61 -15.54 -11.97
N ALA A 241 -2.83 -15.07 -11.95
CA ALA A 241 -3.92 -15.61 -11.14
C ALA A 241 -5.02 -16.09 -12.05
N ASP A 242 -5.73 -17.14 -11.64
CA ASP A 242 -6.99 -17.51 -12.29
C ASP A 242 -7.92 -16.30 -12.23
N ALA A 243 -8.42 -15.89 -13.39
CA ALA A 243 -9.31 -14.73 -13.49
C ALA A 243 -10.54 -14.99 -12.64
N GLY A 244 -10.69 -14.26 -11.54
CA GLY A 244 -11.93 -14.28 -10.74
C GLY A 244 -13.14 -13.92 -11.60
N PRO A 245 -14.34 -14.28 -11.18
CA PRO A 245 -15.58 -14.04 -11.95
C PRO A 245 -15.89 -12.54 -12.12
N VAL A 246 -15.33 -11.67 -11.28
CA VAL A 246 -15.50 -10.22 -11.33
C VAL A 246 -14.21 -9.57 -11.79
N GLN A 247 -14.28 -8.88 -12.92
CA GLN A 247 -13.14 -8.13 -13.47
C GLN A 247 -13.34 -6.63 -13.25
N VAL A 248 -12.37 -5.97 -12.62
CA VAL A 248 -12.36 -4.51 -12.45
C VAL A 248 -11.36 -3.92 -13.45
N LEU A 249 -11.85 -3.12 -14.40
CA LEU A 249 -11.14 -2.75 -15.61
C LEU A 249 -11.19 -1.25 -15.85
N GLY A 250 -10.24 -0.72 -16.59
CA GLY A 250 -10.35 0.58 -17.23
C GLY A 250 -11.22 0.50 -18.49
N LEU A 251 -11.51 1.67 -19.07
CA LEU A 251 -12.41 1.79 -20.22
C LEU A 251 -11.88 1.06 -21.45
N LEU A 252 -10.59 1.20 -21.75
CA LEU A 252 -9.99 0.63 -22.96
C LEU A 252 -9.83 -0.88 -22.87
N GLU A 253 -9.47 -1.38 -21.68
CA GLU A 253 -9.34 -2.80 -21.41
C GLU A 253 -10.70 -3.52 -21.54
N ALA A 254 -11.76 -2.89 -21.03
CA ALA A 254 -13.10 -3.46 -21.08
C ALA A 254 -13.68 -3.50 -22.48
N ALA A 255 -13.33 -2.55 -23.35
CA ALA A 255 -13.90 -2.40 -24.70
C ALA A 255 -13.60 -3.56 -25.67
N GLY A 256 -12.70 -4.47 -25.30
CA GLY A 256 -12.33 -5.66 -26.09
C GLY A 256 -12.82 -6.98 -25.53
N LEU A 257 -13.55 -6.95 -24.41
CA LEU A 257 -14.00 -8.15 -23.67
C LEU A 257 -15.52 -8.28 -23.74
N GLU A 258 -16.02 -9.50 -23.55
CA GLU A 258 -17.45 -9.81 -23.46
C GLU A 258 -17.82 -10.20 -22.04
N PHE A 259 -18.92 -9.64 -21.53
CA PHE A 259 -19.46 -9.90 -20.21
C PHE A 259 -20.92 -10.33 -20.29
N ASP A 260 -21.37 -11.05 -19.28
CA ASP A 260 -22.80 -11.30 -19.10
C ASP A 260 -23.47 -10.07 -18.49
N HIS A 261 -22.77 -9.40 -17.55
CA HIS A 261 -23.22 -8.19 -16.88
C HIS A 261 -22.08 -7.17 -16.77
N LEU A 262 -22.38 -5.90 -16.98
CA LEU A 262 -21.42 -4.80 -16.93
C LEU A 262 -21.90 -3.67 -16.04
N TRP A 263 -21.03 -3.17 -15.16
CA TRP A 263 -21.25 -1.95 -14.40
C TRP A 263 -20.21 -0.91 -14.80
N ILE A 264 -20.64 0.25 -15.28
CA ILE A 264 -19.78 1.38 -15.63
C ILE A 264 -19.96 2.45 -14.55
N SER A 265 -18.94 2.65 -13.70
CA SER A 265 -18.94 3.63 -12.60
C SER A 265 -18.32 4.96 -13.02
N GLY A 266 -18.51 6.00 -12.20
CA GLY A 266 -17.82 7.28 -12.36
C GLY A 266 -18.24 8.08 -13.60
N MET A 267 -19.47 7.90 -14.07
CA MET A 267 -19.99 8.59 -15.27
C MET A 267 -20.50 10.00 -14.91
N ASP A 268 -19.64 10.80 -14.27
CA ASP A 268 -19.87 12.21 -13.99
C ASP A 268 -19.21 13.13 -15.03
N ALA A 269 -19.71 14.36 -15.14
CA ALA A 269 -19.26 15.34 -16.13
C ALA A 269 -17.82 15.83 -15.96
N SER A 270 -17.20 15.56 -14.80
CA SER A 270 -15.79 15.94 -14.56
C SER A 270 -14.80 14.87 -15.05
N GLN A 271 -15.25 13.63 -15.19
CA GLN A 271 -14.43 12.51 -15.66
C GLN A 271 -14.77 12.05 -17.07
N TRP A 272 -16.05 12.19 -17.48
CA TRP A 272 -16.52 11.63 -18.72
C TRP A 272 -17.50 12.56 -19.47
N PRO A 273 -17.18 13.04 -20.69
CA PRO A 273 -15.98 12.72 -21.46
C PRO A 273 -14.71 13.29 -20.84
N PRO A 274 -13.55 12.65 -21.07
CA PRO A 274 -12.28 13.21 -20.61
C PRO A 274 -12.04 14.57 -21.29
N PRO A 275 -11.41 15.54 -20.62
CA PRO A 275 -11.09 16.83 -21.20
C PRO A 275 -10.14 16.66 -22.39
N ALA A 276 -10.42 17.38 -23.49
CA ALA A 276 -9.54 17.37 -24.65
C ALA A 276 -8.11 17.78 -24.25
N SER A 277 -7.12 17.02 -24.71
CA SER A 277 -5.70 17.25 -24.43
C SER A 277 -4.89 17.24 -25.73
N PRO A 278 -5.01 18.34 -26.58
CA PRO A 278 -4.34 18.39 -27.85
C PRO A 278 -2.82 18.34 -27.68
N THR A 279 -2.15 17.58 -28.53
CA THR A 279 -0.68 17.47 -28.46
C THR A 279 -0.02 18.81 -28.79
N PRO A 280 0.96 19.28 -27.99
CA PRO A 280 1.64 20.56 -28.25
C PRO A 280 2.56 20.53 -29.48
N PHE A 281 2.85 19.36 -30.03
CA PHE A 281 3.76 19.18 -31.18
C PHE A 281 3.09 19.43 -32.53
N LEU A 282 1.75 19.51 -32.54
CA LEU A 282 0.97 19.76 -33.77
C LEU A 282 0.07 20.97 -33.58
N SER A 283 -0.16 21.74 -34.67
CA SER A 283 -1.09 22.85 -34.57
C SER A 283 -2.53 22.36 -34.33
N ASN A 284 -3.30 23.09 -33.50
CA ASN A 284 -4.70 22.76 -33.24
C ASN A 284 -5.55 22.70 -34.54
N ALA A 285 -5.21 23.53 -35.55
CA ALA A 285 -5.88 23.49 -36.84
C ALA A 285 -5.66 22.13 -37.54
N LEU A 286 -4.45 21.62 -37.52
CA LEU A 286 -4.13 20.33 -38.12
C LEU A 286 -4.86 19.19 -37.41
N GLN A 287 -4.83 19.20 -36.06
CA GLN A 287 -5.48 18.16 -35.22
C GLN A 287 -7.00 18.12 -35.50
N ARG A 288 -7.64 19.28 -35.60
CA ARG A 288 -9.07 19.37 -35.97
C ARG A 288 -9.35 18.91 -37.41
N THR A 289 -8.50 19.30 -38.38
CA THR A 289 -8.68 18.91 -39.79
C THR A 289 -8.66 17.39 -39.97
N TYR A 290 -7.82 16.69 -39.21
CA TYR A 290 -7.66 15.24 -39.27
C TYR A 290 -8.46 14.49 -38.21
N ALA A 291 -9.35 15.16 -37.47
CA ALA A 291 -10.14 14.57 -36.36
C ALA A 291 -9.29 13.69 -35.44
N MET A 292 -8.13 14.26 -35.06
CA MET A 292 -7.21 13.50 -34.18
C MET A 292 -7.82 13.30 -32.78
N PRO A 293 -7.62 12.15 -32.18
CA PRO A 293 -8.06 11.92 -30.82
C PRO A 293 -7.60 13.04 -29.87
N ASP A 294 -8.46 13.44 -28.93
CA ASP A 294 -8.22 14.53 -27.98
C ASP A 294 -7.90 15.91 -28.59
N GLY A 295 -8.00 16.06 -29.92
CA GLY A 295 -7.66 17.29 -30.64
C GLY A 295 -8.64 18.44 -30.43
N SER A 296 -9.85 18.18 -29.97
CA SER A 296 -10.87 19.19 -29.63
C SER A 296 -11.91 18.60 -28.66
N PRO A 297 -12.65 19.46 -27.91
CA PRO A 297 -13.76 19.02 -27.07
C PRO A 297 -14.86 18.25 -27.81
N ASP A 298 -15.18 18.68 -29.02
CA ASP A 298 -16.19 17.99 -29.85
C ASP A 298 -15.74 16.59 -30.25
N GLN A 299 -14.47 16.45 -30.65
CA GLN A 299 -13.89 15.13 -30.95
C GLN A 299 -13.84 14.23 -29.72
N ALA A 300 -13.41 14.75 -28.56
CA ALA A 300 -13.38 14.00 -27.30
C ALA A 300 -14.79 13.51 -26.91
N LEU A 301 -15.83 14.31 -27.12
CA LEU A 301 -17.23 13.92 -26.89
C LEU A 301 -17.68 12.81 -27.84
N GLU A 302 -17.33 12.91 -29.13
CA GLU A 302 -17.68 11.87 -30.12
C GLU A 302 -16.97 10.55 -29.83
N ASP A 303 -15.68 10.61 -29.53
CA ASP A 303 -14.87 9.43 -29.17
C ASP A 303 -15.41 8.76 -27.90
N ALA A 304 -15.75 9.56 -26.88
CA ALA A 304 -16.34 9.08 -25.63
C ALA A 304 -17.72 8.42 -25.87
N ARG A 305 -18.54 8.99 -26.74
CA ARG A 305 -19.85 8.41 -27.13
C ARG A 305 -19.66 7.07 -27.84
N ALA A 306 -18.75 6.99 -28.78
CA ALA A 306 -18.43 5.77 -29.51
C ALA A 306 -17.92 4.67 -28.59
N LEU A 307 -17.08 5.04 -27.62
CA LEU A 307 -16.55 4.09 -26.61
C LEU A 307 -17.65 3.61 -25.66
N LEU A 308 -18.52 4.49 -25.16
CA LEU A 308 -19.65 4.10 -24.31
C LEU A 308 -20.60 3.16 -25.05
N GLN A 309 -20.94 3.44 -26.31
CA GLN A 309 -21.77 2.55 -27.13
C GLN A 309 -21.12 1.17 -27.31
N ARG A 310 -19.80 1.12 -27.50
CA ARG A 310 -19.07 -0.12 -27.60
C ARG A 310 -19.13 -0.90 -26.28
N LEU A 311 -18.87 -0.25 -25.14
CA LEU A 311 -18.93 -0.86 -23.81
C LEU A 311 -20.31 -1.43 -23.52
N VAL A 312 -21.38 -0.66 -23.74
CA VAL A 312 -22.76 -1.14 -23.56
C VAL A 312 -23.07 -2.34 -24.46
N GLY A 313 -22.48 -2.39 -25.66
CA GLY A 313 -22.61 -3.52 -26.58
C GLY A 313 -21.85 -4.80 -26.18
N THR A 314 -20.98 -4.75 -25.16
CA THR A 314 -20.19 -5.92 -24.72
C THR A 314 -20.93 -6.81 -23.72
N ALA A 315 -22.05 -6.38 -23.18
CA ALA A 315 -22.81 -7.12 -22.17
C ALA A 315 -24.30 -7.17 -22.50
N SER A 316 -24.96 -8.20 -22.01
CA SER A 316 -26.41 -8.35 -22.14
C SER A 316 -27.18 -7.40 -21.22
N ASP A 317 -26.59 -7.05 -20.10
CA ASP A 317 -27.16 -6.17 -19.09
C ASP A 317 -26.08 -5.17 -18.62
N THR A 318 -26.38 -3.87 -18.67
CA THR A 318 -25.43 -2.82 -18.35
C THR A 318 -26.04 -1.80 -17.39
N VAL A 319 -25.35 -1.59 -16.28
CA VAL A 319 -25.62 -0.51 -15.32
C VAL A 319 -24.62 0.60 -15.54
N VAL A 320 -25.10 1.85 -15.58
CA VAL A 320 -24.26 3.04 -15.66
C VAL A 320 -24.54 3.90 -14.43
N SER A 321 -23.51 4.30 -13.72
CA SER A 321 -23.65 5.04 -12.47
C SER A 321 -22.69 6.19 -12.32
N TRP A 322 -23.04 7.14 -11.45
CA TRP A 322 -22.16 8.19 -10.99
C TRP A 322 -22.42 8.50 -9.51
N ALA A 323 -21.41 8.96 -8.81
CA ALA A 323 -21.55 9.47 -7.45
C ALA A 323 -22.16 10.87 -7.46
N ARG A 324 -22.89 11.24 -6.41
CA ARG A 324 -23.40 12.61 -6.25
C ARG A 324 -22.36 13.57 -5.70
N VAL A 325 -21.41 13.05 -4.92
CA VAL A 325 -20.42 13.86 -4.22
C VAL A 325 -19.04 13.24 -4.32
N ARG A 326 -18.02 14.06 -4.57
CA ARG A 326 -16.60 13.75 -4.48
C ARG A 326 -15.88 14.88 -3.76
N ASP A 327 -15.12 14.57 -2.70
CA ASP A 327 -14.35 15.55 -1.92
C ASP A 327 -15.16 16.82 -1.56
N ASP A 328 -16.37 16.62 -1.01
CA ASP A 328 -17.34 17.67 -0.65
C ASP A 328 -17.89 18.51 -1.83
N SER A 329 -17.60 18.13 -3.06
CA SER A 329 -18.14 18.78 -4.26
C SER A 329 -19.28 17.97 -4.87
N GLU A 330 -20.40 18.64 -5.20
CA GLU A 330 -21.49 18.01 -5.93
C GLU A 330 -21.07 17.71 -7.37
N LEU A 331 -21.39 16.49 -7.82
CA LEU A 331 -21.14 16.03 -9.18
C LEU A 331 -22.43 16.04 -9.99
N THR A 332 -22.29 16.37 -11.26
CA THR A 332 -23.36 16.26 -12.25
C THR A 332 -23.11 15.07 -13.17
N PRO A 333 -24.18 14.41 -13.66
CA PRO A 333 -24.01 13.30 -14.59
C PRO A 333 -23.29 13.72 -15.87
N SER A 334 -22.64 12.76 -16.50
CA SER A 334 -22.03 12.96 -17.81
C SER A 334 -23.09 13.46 -18.84
N PRO A 335 -22.75 14.41 -19.72
CA PRO A 335 -23.63 14.82 -20.81
C PRO A 335 -24.02 13.66 -21.74
N LEU A 336 -23.29 12.57 -21.76
CA LEU A 336 -23.64 11.37 -22.51
C LEU A 336 -24.88 10.63 -21.96
N LEU A 337 -25.29 10.93 -20.71
CA LEU A 337 -26.44 10.33 -20.02
C LEU A 337 -27.69 11.21 -20.07
N GLU A 338 -27.65 12.37 -20.75
CA GLU A 338 -28.73 13.38 -20.75
C GLU A 338 -30.11 12.84 -21.17
N HIS A 339 -30.16 11.74 -21.91
CA HIS A 339 -31.40 11.14 -22.40
C HIS A 339 -31.76 9.83 -21.68
N ILE A 340 -31.09 9.52 -20.57
CA ILE A 340 -31.34 8.30 -19.78
C ILE A 340 -32.04 8.68 -18.49
N ASP A 341 -33.21 8.08 -18.25
CA ASP A 341 -33.92 8.24 -16.98
C ASP A 341 -33.11 7.56 -15.86
N ALA A 342 -32.58 8.39 -14.95
CA ALA A 342 -31.82 7.90 -13.83
C ALA A 342 -32.72 7.61 -12.62
N THR A 343 -32.40 6.52 -11.91
CA THR A 343 -33.03 6.16 -10.64
C THR A 343 -32.00 6.21 -9.51
N ASP A 344 -32.45 6.63 -8.33
CA ASP A 344 -31.60 6.53 -7.15
C ASP A 344 -31.35 5.06 -6.79
N TYR A 345 -30.09 4.71 -6.65
CA TYR A 345 -29.70 3.40 -6.18
C TYR A 345 -29.41 3.48 -4.67
N GLU A 346 -30.25 2.81 -3.88
CA GLU A 346 -29.95 2.60 -2.47
C GLU A 346 -28.91 1.48 -2.36
N GLY A 347 -27.66 1.88 -2.15
CA GLY A 347 -26.54 0.96 -1.98
C GLY A 347 -26.73 0.01 -0.78
N PRO A 348 -25.86 -0.97 -0.62
CA PRO A 348 -25.98 -2.04 0.40
C PRO A 348 -25.90 -1.55 1.87
N GLY A 349 -25.93 -0.24 2.12
CA GLY A 349 -25.79 0.34 3.44
C GLY A 349 -24.34 0.32 3.97
N ASP A 350 -24.13 0.76 5.22
CA ASP A 350 -22.80 0.77 5.83
C ASP A 350 -22.24 -0.66 5.95
N PRO A 351 -21.18 -1.00 5.21
CA PRO A 351 -20.54 -2.30 5.32
C PRO A 351 -19.92 -2.55 6.71
N GLY A 352 -19.79 -1.53 7.53
CA GLY A 352 -19.22 -1.64 8.86
C GLY A 352 -19.99 -2.59 9.77
N TRP A 353 -21.31 -2.65 9.66
CA TRP A 353 -22.07 -3.64 10.43
C TRP A 353 -21.92 -5.06 9.86
N THR A 354 -21.84 -5.22 8.57
CA THR A 354 -21.60 -6.52 7.92
C THR A 354 -20.22 -7.07 8.30
N ILE A 355 -19.19 -6.20 8.33
CA ILE A 355 -17.85 -6.53 8.82
C ILE A 355 -17.90 -6.93 10.29
N ARG A 356 -18.61 -6.16 11.13
CA ARG A 356 -18.79 -6.50 12.55
C ARG A 356 -19.52 -7.83 12.74
N ASN A 357 -20.53 -8.12 11.94
CA ASN A 357 -21.26 -9.39 12.01
C ASN A 357 -20.39 -10.57 11.51
N ALA A 358 -19.62 -10.40 10.45
CA ALA A 358 -18.68 -11.41 9.97
C ALA A 358 -17.57 -11.68 11.00
N ALA A 359 -17.05 -10.64 11.64
CA ALA A 359 -16.10 -10.77 12.75
C ALA A 359 -16.75 -11.39 14.00
N GLY A 360 -18.03 -11.11 14.25
CA GLY A 360 -18.79 -11.69 15.35
C GLY A 360 -19.15 -13.16 15.16
N ALA A 361 -19.13 -13.67 13.93
CA ALA A 361 -19.29 -15.10 13.64
C ALA A 361 -18.01 -15.89 13.97
N ALA A 362 -16.84 -15.24 14.02
CA ALA A 362 -15.66 -15.80 14.67
C ALA A 362 -15.91 -15.83 16.18
N SER A 363 -15.52 -16.93 16.87
CA SER A 363 -15.66 -17.05 18.33
C SER A 363 -14.94 -15.88 19.01
N MET A 364 -15.70 -14.87 19.43
CA MET A 364 -15.14 -13.75 20.19
C MET A 364 -14.92 -14.18 21.62
N GLU A 365 -13.68 -14.13 22.07
CA GLU A 365 -13.35 -14.26 23.48
C GLU A 365 -13.69 -12.96 24.19
N THR A 366 -14.56 -13.03 25.21
CA THR A 366 -14.80 -11.89 26.07
C THR A 366 -13.67 -11.83 27.09
N VAL A 367 -12.67 -11.03 26.81
CA VAL A 367 -11.58 -10.75 27.77
C VAL A 367 -12.07 -9.68 28.74
N ARG A 368 -12.21 -10.07 30.01
CA ARG A 368 -12.40 -9.10 31.09
C ARG A 368 -11.03 -8.56 31.48
N ASP A 369 -10.70 -7.40 30.99
CA ASP A 369 -9.48 -6.69 31.40
C ASP A 369 -9.74 -5.91 32.70
N ASP A 370 -9.76 -6.64 33.81
CA ASP A 370 -9.80 -6.08 35.15
C ASP A 370 -8.38 -5.75 35.67
N GLY A 371 -7.36 -5.93 34.84
CA GLY A 371 -5.96 -5.81 35.19
C GLY A 371 -5.43 -4.38 35.18
N ALA A 372 -5.85 -3.56 36.11
CA ALA A 372 -5.12 -2.30 36.34
C ALA A 372 -3.71 -2.63 36.86
N PRO A 373 -2.62 -2.14 36.22
CA PRO A 373 -1.27 -2.36 36.71
C PRO A 373 -1.14 -1.85 38.15
N ALA A 374 -0.87 -2.75 39.10
CA ALA A 374 -0.70 -2.40 40.52
C ALA A 374 0.39 -1.30 40.64
N VAL A 375 0.18 -0.38 41.55
CA VAL A 375 1.23 0.61 41.93
C VAL A 375 2.27 -0.13 42.75
N GLY A 376 3.52 -0.12 42.27
CA GLY A 376 4.62 -0.75 43.00
C GLY A 376 4.91 -0.06 44.35
N PRO A 377 5.46 -0.77 45.36
CA PRO A 377 5.70 -0.20 46.69
C PRO A 377 6.61 1.05 46.65
N ASP A 378 7.50 1.13 45.69
CA ASP A 378 8.43 2.26 45.54
C ASP A 378 7.99 3.25 44.43
N GLU A 379 6.86 3.02 43.77
CA GLU A 379 6.36 3.87 42.69
C GLU A 379 5.69 5.12 43.27
N ARG A 380 6.19 6.27 42.90
CA ARG A 380 5.59 7.59 43.25
C ARG A 380 4.78 8.13 42.08
N VAL A 381 3.47 8.11 42.23
CA VAL A 381 2.56 8.76 41.27
C VAL A 381 2.55 10.26 41.53
N ARG A 382 2.93 11.05 40.53
CA ARG A 382 2.96 12.53 40.61
C ARG A 382 1.56 13.09 40.50
N GLY A 383 1.31 14.29 41.16
CA GLY A 383 0.10 15.07 40.91
C GLY A 383 -0.83 15.25 42.12
N GLY A 384 -0.56 14.65 43.28
CA GLY A 384 -1.27 14.92 44.55
C GLY A 384 -2.79 14.72 44.44
N ALA A 385 -3.56 15.59 45.11
CA ALA A 385 -5.01 15.54 45.14
C ALA A 385 -5.67 15.59 43.75
N TYR A 386 -5.05 16.28 42.80
CA TYR A 386 -5.54 16.34 41.42
C TYR A 386 -5.54 14.99 40.71
N THR A 387 -4.54 14.15 40.96
CA THR A 387 -4.50 12.78 40.42
C THR A 387 -5.60 11.92 41.02
N VAL A 388 -5.87 12.07 42.31
CA VAL A 388 -6.96 11.36 43.01
C VAL A 388 -8.31 11.76 42.41
N GLN A 389 -8.52 13.07 42.21
CA GLN A 389 -9.73 13.58 41.59
C GLN A 389 -9.92 13.06 40.15
N LYS A 390 -8.84 13.05 39.35
CA LYS A 390 -8.88 12.47 38.01
C LYS A 390 -9.16 10.95 38.05
N GLN A 391 -8.57 10.22 38.99
CA GLN A 391 -8.83 8.81 39.15
C GLN A 391 -10.33 8.52 39.42
N TYR A 392 -10.99 9.40 40.13
CA TYR A 392 -12.43 9.26 40.41
C TYR A 392 -13.29 9.55 39.18
N VAL A 393 -12.92 10.56 38.35
CA VAL A 393 -13.73 11.03 37.22
C VAL A 393 -13.39 10.29 35.91
N GLU A 394 -12.09 10.11 35.64
CA GLU A 394 -11.55 9.52 34.42
C GLU A 394 -10.32 8.63 34.74
N PRO A 395 -10.51 7.39 35.22
CA PRO A 395 -9.41 6.51 35.66
C PRO A 395 -8.31 6.32 34.60
N PHE A 396 -8.68 6.13 33.34
CA PHE A 396 -7.72 5.98 32.26
C PHE A 396 -6.85 7.22 32.08
N ARG A 397 -7.43 8.42 32.18
CA ARG A 397 -6.69 9.66 32.05
C ARG A 397 -5.75 9.88 33.24
N ALA A 398 -6.17 9.50 34.45
CA ALA A 398 -5.29 9.54 35.60
C ALA A 398 -4.08 8.60 35.43
N PHE A 399 -4.28 7.42 34.88
CA PHE A 399 -3.22 6.48 34.54
C PHE A 399 -2.30 7.06 33.45
N ALA A 400 -2.85 7.51 32.34
CA ALA A 400 -2.10 8.02 31.19
C ALA A 400 -1.25 9.26 31.57
N GLU A 401 -1.83 10.25 32.23
CA GLU A 401 -1.13 11.48 32.59
C GLU A 401 -0.26 11.33 33.86
N GLY A 402 -0.74 10.58 34.86
CA GLY A 402 -0.07 10.45 36.16
C GLY A 402 1.06 9.43 36.16
N ARG A 403 0.84 8.26 35.56
CA ARG A 403 1.82 7.15 35.54
C ARG A 403 2.65 7.10 34.27
N LEU A 404 2.01 7.20 33.12
CA LEU A 404 2.71 7.15 31.83
C LEU A 404 3.31 8.50 31.41
N GLY A 405 2.94 9.59 32.09
CA GLY A 405 3.46 10.92 31.76
C GLY A 405 3.01 11.46 30.40
N ILE A 406 1.92 10.92 29.85
CA ILE A 406 1.37 11.38 28.58
C ILE A 406 0.86 12.80 28.75
N ARG A 407 1.34 13.70 27.91
CA ARG A 407 0.92 15.11 27.87
C ARG A 407 0.42 15.43 26.46
N ARG A 408 -0.58 16.29 26.40
CA ARG A 408 -0.96 16.87 25.11
C ARG A 408 0.23 17.66 24.59
N PRO A 409 0.68 17.46 23.36
CA PRO A 409 1.75 18.26 22.78
C PRO A 409 1.31 19.73 22.78
N ASP A 410 2.22 20.61 23.19
CA ASP A 410 1.98 22.05 23.08
C ASP A 410 1.82 22.42 21.60
N PRO A 411 0.89 23.35 21.27
CA PRO A 411 0.77 23.83 19.91
C PRO A 411 2.12 24.44 19.47
N PHE A 412 2.49 24.18 18.23
CA PHE A 412 3.73 24.69 17.66
C PHE A 412 3.69 26.23 17.65
N ASN A 413 4.40 26.87 18.57
CA ASN A 413 4.59 28.31 18.62
C ASN A 413 5.99 28.68 18.13
N ARG A 414 6.09 29.65 17.21
CA ARG A 414 7.38 30.24 16.86
C ARG A 414 7.87 31.09 18.04
N GLY A 415 8.88 30.61 18.73
CA GLY A 415 9.49 31.29 19.87
C GLY A 415 9.14 30.68 21.23
N LEU A 416 9.68 31.27 22.30
CA LEU A 416 9.49 30.79 23.67
C LEU A 416 8.09 31.14 24.17
N SER A 417 7.38 30.19 24.78
CA SER A 417 6.14 30.45 25.48
C SER A 417 6.35 31.35 26.68
N PRO A 418 5.31 32.04 27.19
CA PRO A 418 5.42 32.86 28.40
C PRO A 418 5.99 32.13 29.62
N GLY A 419 5.65 30.83 29.79
CA GLY A 419 6.20 29.99 30.85
C GLY A 419 7.69 29.73 30.66
N GLN A 420 8.11 29.34 29.43
CA GLN A 420 9.52 29.13 29.11
C GLN A 420 10.37 30.40 29.26
N ARG A 421 9.79 31.60 29.01
CA ARG A 421 10.47 32.87 29.28
C ARG A 421 10.63 33.09 30.78
N GLY A 422 9.62 32.73 31.58
CA GLY A 422 9.67 32.80 33.03
C GLY A 422 10.78 31.90 33.60
N ASP A 423 10.88 30.66 33.11
CA ASP A 423 11.90 29.67 33.56
C ASP A 423 13.33 30.09 33.20
N ILE A 424 13.54 30.90 32.16
CA ILE A 424 14.85 31.42 31.77
C ILE A 424 15.25 32.64 32.61
N VAL A 425 14.29 33.41 33.13
CA VAL A 425 14.54 34.64 33.89
C VAL A 425 14.69 34.36 35.39
N HIS A 426 14.19 33.23 35.90
CA HIS A 426 14.39 32.77 37.27
C HIS A 426 15.49 31.68 37.34
#